data_7bfb941011da65cdca724097a2ed6861
#
_entry.id   7bfb941011da65cdca724097a2ed6861
#
_cell.length_a   1.000
_cell.length_b   1.000
_cell.length_c   1.000
_cell.angle_alpha   90.00
_cell.angle_beta   90.00
_cell.angle_gamma   90.00
#
_symmetry.space_group_name_H-M   'P 1'
#
loop_
_entity.id
_entity.type
_entity.pdbx_description
1 polymer ?
#
loop_
_entity_poly.entity_id
_entity_poly.type
_entity_poly.pdbx_seq_one_letter_code
_entity_poly.pdbx_strand_id
1 'polypeptide(L)'
;DEALIKIYTGNGGYSLEVIDDKNCIEVDQSTLEDTESFLVKGIAQGNAEIKITDQKGKEAFVNLNVIAPKQITTDADEKGVLINSNQGSQQVKILTGNGEYKVLDAGDAKIIRLEVYGNVVTVTGRKAGETSFTLTDAKGQVSQTIHVKIAPEKRWYMNLGKEYAVWTHFAEMTGEGLEAVKVETNGFKLKKMTWELVARIDGTNWLQTFMGKEGYFILRGGDWENNKGRQMELVGIDDKLKLRTGHGAFELGKWSHIALVVDCSKGKDDYNEKYKLYVNGKQVKWDDSRKTDMDYSEIDLCAGNDGGRVSIGRASDNRRFLDGAILEARIWTVCRTEEQLKANAWELHEQNPEGLLGRWDFSAGAPTSYIE
;
A
#
# COMPACT_ATOMS: atom_id res chain seq x y z
N ASP A 1 -10.54 33.63 -13.53
CA ASP A 1 -10.16 34.45 -12.34
C ASP A 1 -10.47 35.89 -12.61
N GLU A 2 -10.83 36.61 -11.54
CA GLU A 2 -11.11 38.02 -11.57
C GLU A 2 -10.16 38.73 -10.61
N ALA A 3 -9.70 39.93 -11.01
CA ALA A 3 -8.84 40.80 -10.21
C ALA A 3 -9.42 42.22 -10.16
N LEU A 4 -9.58 42.76 -8.98
CA LEU A 4 -9.96 44.18 -8.79
C LEU A 4 -8.69 45.04 -8.81
N ILE A 5 -8.57 45.91 -9.81
CA ILE A 5 -7.49 46.90 -9.93
C ILE A 5 -7.97 48.20 -9.34
N LYS A 6 -7.21 48.77 -8.38
CA LYS A 6 -7.51 50.05 -7.74
C LYS A 6 -6.45 51.09 -8.09
N ILE A 7 -6.90 52.29 -8.40
CA ILE A 7 -6.03 53.42 -8.65
C ILE A 7 -5.93 54.21 -7.32
N TYR A 8 -4.76 54.34 -6.77
CA TYR A 8 -4.56 54.96 -5.46
C TYR A 8 -4.14 56.44 -5.55
N THR A 9 -3.58 56.82 -6.72
CA THR A 9 -3.08 58.18 -6.95
C THR A 9 -3.30 58.58 -8.39
N GLY A 10 -3.71 59.82 -8.62
CA GLY A 10 -3.94 60.37 -9.95
C GLY A 10 -4.76 61.65 -9.88
N ASN A 11 -5.18 62.17 -11.03
CA ASN A 11 -5.93 63.41 -11.12
C ASN A 11 -7.41 63.19 -11.48
N GLY A 12 -7.92 61.96 -11.38
CA GLY A 12 -9.29 61.61 -11.75
C GLY A 12 -9.51 61.57 -13.27
N GLY A 13 -10.76 61.29 -13.69
CA GLY A 13 -11.14 61.23 -15.10
C GLY A 13 -10.35 60.23 -15.91
N TYR A 14 -10.23 59.04 -15.35
CA TYR A 14 -9.39 57.95 -15.94
C TYR A 14 -10.03 57.36 -17.18
N SER A 15 -9.18 57.07 -18.17
CA SER A 15 -9.52 56.26 -19.33
C SER A 15 -8.61 55.03 -19.39
N LEU A 16 -9.15 53.90 -19.86
CA LEU A 16 -8.41 52.63 -20.01
C LEU A 16 -8.27 52.30 -21.49
N GLU A 17 -7.06 51.94 -21.87
CA GLU A 17 -6.73 51.33 -23.17
C GLU A 17 -6.22 49.92 -22.90
N VAL A 18 -6.88 48.91 -23.46
CA VAL A 18 -6.48 47.49 -23.31
C VAL A 18 -5.66 47.09 -24.50
N ILE A 19 -4.42 46.67 -24.27
CA ILE A 19 -3.48 46.13 -25.22
C ILE A 19 -3.42 44.64 -25.02
N ASP A 20 -4.21 43.90 -25.80
CA ASP A 20 -4.38 42.44 -25.66
C ASP A 20 -4.54 41.77 -27.02
N ASP A 21 -3.42 41.45 -27.62
CA ASP A 21 -3.35 40.87 -28.98
C ASP A 21 -4.06 39.48 -29.06
N LYS A 22 -4.29 38.82 -27.95
CA LYS A 22 -4.88 37.49 -27.90
C LYS A 22 -6.30 37.45 -27.34
N ASN A 23 -6.86 38.59 -26.97
CA ASN A 23 -8.15 38.70 -26.28
C ASN A 23 -8.16 37.75 -25.03
N CYS A 24 -7.12 37.81 -24.20
CA CYS A 24 -6.99 36.96 -23.03
C CYS A 24 -7.66 37.54 -21.78
N ILE A 25 -8.07 38.81 -21.80
CA ILE A 25 -8.78 39.48 -20.70
C ILE A 25 -10.07 40.17 -21.15
N GLU A 26 -10.99 40.30 -20.20
CA GLU A 26 -12.16 41.14 -20.28
C GLU A 26 -12.08 42.19 -19.15
N VAL A 27 -12.35 43.44 -19.45
CA VAL A 27 -12.27 44.56 -18.47
C VAL A 27 -13.65 45.16 -18.27
N ASP A 28 -14.13 45.12 -17.03
CA ASP A 28 -15.35 45.82 -16.61
C ASP A 28 -14.97 47.17 -15.96
N GLN A 29 -15.33 48.26 -16.64
CA GLN A 29 -15.06 49.63 -16.23
C GLN A 29 -16.25 50.28 -15.51
N SER A 30 -17.31 49.55 -15.22
CA SER A 30 -18.57 50.09 -14.69
C SER A 30 -18.42 50.85 -13.36
N THR A 31 -17.37 50.55 -12.61
CA THR A 31 -17.08 51.18 -11.31
C THR A 31 -15.94 52.19 -11.34
N LEU A 32 -15.35 52.44 -12.50
CA LEU A 32 -14.13 53.25 -12.62
C LEU A 32 -14.34 54.70 -12.18
N GLU A 33 -15.49 55.34 -12.56
CA GLU A 33 -15.80 56.71 -12.22
C GLU A 33 -16.13 56.88 -10.73
N ASP A 34 -16.83 55.91 -10.14
CA ASP A 34 -17.34 56.01 -8.78
C ASP A 34 -16.32 55.61 -7.71
N THR A 35 -15.49 54.61 -8.01
CA THR A 35 -14.61 53.97 -7.02
C THR A 35 -13.12 53.98 -7.39
N GLU A 36 -12.78 54.64 -8.51
CA GLU A 36 -11.39 54.59 -9.04
C GLU A 36 -10.82 53.18 -9.13
N SER A 37 -11.70 52.23 -9.51
CA SER A 37 -11.34 50.82 -9.64
C SER A 37 -12.07 50.17 -10.81
N PHE A 38 -11.50 49.08 -11.35
CA PHE A 38 -12.09 48.29 -12.41
C PHE A 38 -11.79 46.83 -12.23
N LEU A 39 -12.62 45.97 -12.77
CA LEU A 39 -12.50 44.53 -12.66
C LEU A 39 -11.87 43.97 -13.94
N VAL A 40 -10.92 43.07 -13.78
CA VAL A 40 -10.30 42.35 -14.90
C VAL A 40 -10.55 40.89 -14.76
N LYS A 41 -11.09 40.27 -15.80
CA LYS A 41 -11.35 38.81 -15.87
C LYS A 41 -10.46 38.19 -16.89
N GLY A 42 -9.69 37.16 -16.48
CA GLY A 42 -8.92 36.31 -17.42
C GLY A 42 -9.85 35.34 -18.13
N ILE A 43 -9.83 35.33 -19.47
CA ILE A 43 -10.67 34.49 -20.33
C ILE A 43 -9.87 33.49 -21.17
N ALA A 44 -8.62 33.77 -21.51
CA ALA A 44 -7.71 32.88 -22.22
C ALA A 44 -6.28 33.06 -21.73
N GLN A 45 -5.43 32.06 -21.94
CA GLN A 45 -4.01 32.16 -21.59
C GLN A 45 -3.29 33.20 -22.47
N GLY A 46 -2.63 34.15 -21.85
CA GLY A 46 -1.87 35.19 -22.56
C GLY A 46 -1.36 36.29 -21.65
N ASN A 47 -0.72 37.27 -22.27
CA ASN A 47 -0.29 38.50 -21.62
C ASN A 47 -1.13 39.64 -22.15
N ALA A 48 -1.52 40.55 -21.28
CA ALA A 48 -2.18 41.80 -21.64
C ALA A 48 -1.57 42.95 -20.85
N GLU A 49 -1.70 44.16 -21.38
CA GLU A 49 -1.33 45.39 -20.71
C GLU A 49 -2.55 46.29 -20.68
N ILE A 50 -2.80 46.95 -19.58
CA ILE A 50 -3.82 48.00 -19.48
C ILE A 50 -3.09 49.31 -19.22
N LYS A 51 -3.24 50.24 -20.14
CA LYS A 51 -2.77 51.61 -20.04
C LYS A 51 -3.88 52.43 -19.39
N ILE A 52 -3.57 53.10 -18.30
CA ILE A 52 -4.47 54.00 -17.56
C ILE A 52 -4.01 55.41 -17.77
N THR A 53 -4.87 56.30 -18.29
CA THR A 53 -4.54 57.71 -18.49
C THR A 53 -5.48 58.58 -17.67
N ASP A 54 -4.93 59.51 -16.90
CA ASP A 54 -5.73 60.47 -16.13
C ASP A 54 -6.09 61.73 -16.97
N GLN A 55 -6.97 62.59 -16.45
CA GLN A 55 -7.43 63.81 -17.12
C GLN A 55 -6.32 64.82 -17.43
N LYS A 56 -5.11 64.67 -16.86
CA LYS A 56 -3.94 65.50 -17.17
C LYS A 56 -2.96 64.82 -18.09
N GLY A 57 -3.33 63.69 -18.66
CA GLY A 57 -2.51 62.92 -19.58
C GLY A 57 -1.36 62.16 -18.94
N LYS A 58 -1.41 61.93 -17.63
CA LYS A 58 -0.45 61.05 -16.92
C LYS A 58 -0.84 59.59 -17.14
N GLU A 59 0.13 58.77 -17.45
CA GLU A 59 -0.05 57.36 -17.83
C GLU A 59 0.52 56.44 -16.77
N ALA A 60 -0.17 55.30 -16.53
CA ALA A 60 0.29 54.17 -15.75
C ALA A 60 -0.04 52.88 -16.52
N PHE A 61 0.75 51.80 -16.30
CA PHE A 61 0.61 50.55 -16.99
C PHE A 61 0.43 49.40 -16.00
N VAL A 62 -0.53 48.53 -16.27
CA VAL A 62 -0.76 47.30 -15.52
C VAL A 62 -0.49 46.10 -16.44
N ASN A 63 0.56 45.39 -16.15
CA ASN A 63 0.90 44.16 -16.89
C ASN A 63 0.22 42.97 -16.25
N LEU A 64 -0.47 42.18 -17.06
CA LEU A 64 -1.26 41.03 -16.66
C LEU A 64 -0.78 39.79 -17.38
N ASN A 65 -0.71 38.69 -16.66
CA ASN A 65 -0.40 37.37 -17.20
C ASN A 65 -1.52 36.40 -16.80
N VAL A 66 -2.30 35.98 -17.79
CA VAL A 66 -3.34 34.96 -17.61
C VAL A 66 -2.70 33.60 -17.86
N ILE A 67 -2.61 32.80 -16.82
CA ILE A 67 -2.04 31.45 -16.89
C ILE A 67 -3.13 30.41 -17.09
N ALA A 68 -2.84 29.37 -17.87
CA ALA A 68 -3.75 28.25 -18.04
C ALA A 68 -3.97 27.52 -16.71
N PRO A 69 -5.20 27.05 -16.42
CA PRO A 69 -5.44 26.18 -15.29
C PRO A 69 -4.56 24.93 -15.35
N LYS A 70 -4.05 24.51 -14.21
CA LYS A 70 -3.26 23.27 -14.11
C LYS A 70 -4.17 22.07 -14.32
N GLN A 71 -3.73 21.14 -15.13
CA GLN A 71 -4.39 19.84 -15.29
C GLN A 71 -4.37 19.07 -13.97
N ILE A 72 -5.45 18.34 -13.67
CA ILE A 72 -5.50 17.43 -12.54
C ILE A 72 -4.71 16.17 -12.93
N THR A 73 -3.69 15.83 -12.15
CA THR A 73 -2.99 14.55 -12.24
C THR A 73 -2.98 13.88 -10.88
N THR A 74 -2.95 12.54 -10.88
CA THR A 74 -2.94 11.72 -9.66
C THR A 74 -1.83 10.67 -9.71
N ASP A 75 -1.54 10.07 -8.58
CA ASP A 75 -0.62 8.92 -8.49
C ASP A 75 -1.22 7.61 -9.00
N ALA A 76 -2.49 7.64 -9.43
CA ALA A 76 -3.23 6.50 -9.98
C ALA A 76 -3.48 6.60 -11.50
N ASP A 77 -3.10 7.68 -12.17
CA ASP A 77 -3.46 7.93 -13.58
C ASP A 77 -3.02 6.82 -14.54
N GLU A 78 -1.84 6.25 -14.33
CA GLU A 78 -1.31 5.17 -15.17
C GLU A 78 -1.61 3.76 -14.63
N LYS A 79 -1.74 3.61 -13.33
CA LYS A 79 -1.81 2.31 -12.65
C LYS A 79 -3.23 1.89 -12.31
N GLY A 80 -4.15 2.87 -12.25
CA GLY A 80 -5.45 2.67 -11.65
C GLY A 80 -5.39 2.41 -10.15
N VAL A 81 -6.51 1.97 -9.60
CA VAL A 81 -6.68 1.60 -8.19
C VAL A 81 -7.08 0.14 -8.11
N LEU A 82 -6.31 -0.65 -7.38
CA LEU A 82 -6.62 -2.04 -7.14
C LEU A 82 -6.87 -2.27 -5.65
N ILE A 83 -8.06 -2.74 -5.32
CA ILE A 83 -8.47 -3.08 -3.94
C ILE A 83 -8.72 -4.57 -3.86
N ASN A 84 -7.97 -5.25 -3.00
CA ASN A 84 -7.89 -6.71 -2.94
C ASN A 84 -8.94 -7.36 -2.03
N SER A 85 -9.87 -6.60 -1.47
CA SER A 85 -10.93 -7.15 -0.63
C SER A 85 -12.18 -6.28 -0.65
N ASN A 86 -13.32 -6.89 -0.46
CA ASN A 86 -14.52 -6.18 -0.06
C ASN A 86 -14.25 -5.44 1.26
N GLN A 87 -14.54 -4.12 1.31
CA GLN A 87 -14.27 -3.23 2.44
C GLN A 87 -12.81 -2.75 2.60
N GLY A 88 -11.87 -3.18 1.77
CA GLY A 88 -10.55 -2.54 1.67
C GLY A 88 -10.67 -1.12 1.14
N SER A 89 -9.70 -0.27 1.49
CA SER A 89 -9.63 1.09 0.95
C SER A 89 -8.21 1.42 0.50
N GLN A 90 -8.12 2.27 -0.52
CA GLN A 90 -6.86 2.82 -1.02
C GLN A 90 -7.01 4.34 -1.17
N GLN A 91 -5.93 5.05 -0.92
CA GLN A 91 -5.86 6.48 -1.12
C GLN A 91 -5.21 6.80 -2.46
N VAL A 92 -5.83 7.71 -3.20
CA VAL A 92 -5.30 8.32 -4.42
C VAL A 92 -4.92 9.76 -4.08
N LYS A 93 -3.66 10.12 -4.34
CA LYS A 93 -3.17 11.47 -4.14
C LYS A 93 -3.29 12.29 -5.40
N ILE A 94 -3.86 13.48 -5.30
CA ILE A 94 -3.87 14.47 -6.36
C ILE A 94 -2.53 15.20 -6.33
N LEU A 95 -1.77 15.13 -7.42
CA LEU A 95 -0.41 15.66 -7.53
C LEU A 95 -0.42 17.09 -8.06
N THR A 96 -1.29 17.38 -9.03
CA THR A 96 -1.47 18.73 -9.60
C THR A 96 -2.95 19.05 -9.80
N GLY A 97 -3.28 20.34 -9.92
CA GLY A 97 -4.63 20.87 -10.13
C GLY A 97 -4.79 22.24 -9.49
N ASN A 98 -6.04 22.73 -9.36
CA ASN A 98 -6.34 24.10 -8.93
C ASN A 98 -7.13 24.16 -7.61
N GLY A 99 -7.13 23.10 -6.81
CA GLY A 99 -7.80 23.03 -5.50
C GLY A 99 -9.29 22.77 -5.58
N GLU A 100 -9.95 22.72 -4.41
CA GLU A 100 -11.39 22.45 -4.26
C GLU A 100 -11.88 21.19 -5.02
N TYR A 101 -11.11 20.12 -4.92
CA TYR A 101 -11.37 18.89 -5.68
C TYR A 101 -12.68 18.23 -5.26
N LYS A 102 -13.42 17.75 -6.27
CA LYS A 102 -14.70 17.04 -6.11
C LYS A 102 -14.75 15.87 -7.07
N VAL A 103 -15.53 14.85 -6.72
CA VAL A 103 -15.87 13.79 -7.64
C VAL A 103 -16.85 14.33 -8.68
N LEU A 104 -16.51 14.23 -9.96
CA LEU A 104 -17.37 14.61 -11.07
C LEU A 104 -18.23 13.42 -11.53
N ASP A 105 -17.60 12.27 -11.74
CA ASP A 105 -18.27 10.99 -11.97
C ASP A 105 -17.77 9.99 -10.93
N ALA A 106 -18.70 9.43 -10.17
CA ALA A 106 -18.41 8.52 -9.06
C ALA A 106 -18.36 7.03 -9.48
N GLY A 107 -18.63 6.74 -10.75
CA GLY A 107 -18.73 5.37 -11.22
C GLY A 107 -19.87 4.58 -10.56
N ASP A 108 -19.71 3.26 -10.42
CA ASP A 108 -20.73 2.41 -9.82
C ASP A 108 -20.64 2.42 -8.27
N ALA A 109 -21.61 3.07 -7.63
CA ALA A 109 -21.72 3.14 -6.17
C ALA A 109 -21.95 1.77 -5.49
N LYS A 110 -22.31 0.72 -6.24
CA LYS A 110 -22.38 -0.65 -5.72
C LYS A 110 -21.00 -1.27 -5.59
N ILE A 111 -20.04 -0.82 -6.41
CA ILE A 111 -18.68 -1.34 -6.45
C ILE A 111 -17.77 -0.56 -5.51
N ILE A 112 -17.84 0.79 -5.53
CA ILE A 112 -16.97 1.66 -4.73
C ILE A 112 -17.74 2.73 -3.95
N ARG A 113 -17.08 3.27 -2.94
CA ARG A 113 -17.41 4.54 -2.28
C ARG A 113 -16.19 5.46 -2.35
N LEU A 114 -16.44 6.73 -2.64
CA LEU A 114 -15.41 7.76 -2.76
C LEU A 114 -15.60 8.83 -1.69
N GLU A 115 -14.50 9.26 -1.09
CA GLU A 115 -14.45 10.39 -0.16
C GLU A 115 -13.25 11.27 -0.52
N VAL A 116 -13.48 12.58 -0.70
CA VAL A 116 -12.42 13.54 -1.04
C VAL A 116 -12.15 14.40 0.18
N TYR A 117 -10.89 14.47 0.59
CA TYR A 117 -10.45 15.37 1.64
C TYR A 117 -9.12 16.03 1.23
N GLY A 118 -9.18 17.36 1.03
CA GLY A 118 -8.04 18.11 0.50
C GLY A 118 -7.59 17.57 -0.85
N ASN A 119 -6.34 17.12 -0.93
CA ASN A 119 -5.76 16.52 -2.14
C ASN A 119 -5.72 14.98 -2.12
N VAL A 120 -6.54 14.35 -1.28
CA VAL A 120 -6.60 12.89 -1.16
C VAL A 120 -8.02 12.40 -1.44
N VAL A 121 -8.13 11.40 -2.31
CA VAL A 121 -9.36 10.64 -2.56
C VAL A 121 -9.23 9.28 -1.92
N THR A 122 -10.12 8.95 -0.97
CA THR A 122 -10.20 7.61 -0.40
C THR A 122 -11.21 6.79 -1.20
N VAL A 123 -10.74 5.73 -1.83
CA VAL A 123 -11.53 4.76 -2.58
C VAL A 123 -11.77 3.55 -1.70
N THR A 124 -13.01 3.25 -1.35
CA THR A 124 -13.39 2.09 -0.54
C THR A 124 -14.16 1.08 -1.39
N GLY A 125 -13.68 -0.18 -1.44
CA GLY A 125 -14.34 -1.27 -2.12
C GLY A 125 -15.62 -1.71 -1.39
N ARG A 126 -16.70 -1.97 -2.14
CA ARG A 126 -17.98 -2.48 -1.63
C ARG A 126 -18.32 -3.85 -2.19
N LYS A 127 -17.98 -4.10 -3.45
CA LYS A 127 -18.26 -5.34 -4.16
C LYS A 127 -17.19 -5.57 -5.22
N ALA A 128 -16.84 -6.82 -5.45
CA ALA A 128 -15.96 -7.20 -6.55
C ALA A 128 -16.52 -6.72 -7.90
N GLY A 129 -15.63 -6.18 -8.74
CA GLY A 129 -15.99 -5.63 -10.04
C GLY A 129 -15.03 -4.56 -10.47
N GLU A 130 -15.30 -3.99 -11.63
CA GLU A 130 -14.53 -2.91 -12.22
C GLU A 130 -15.42 -1.68 -12.42
N THR A 131 -14.89 -0.52 -12.16
CA THR A 131 -15.54 0.77 -12.36
C THR A 131 -14.46 1.85 -12.58
N SER A 132 -14.87 3.09 -12.73
CA SER A 132 -13.94 4.21 -12.83
C SER A 132 -14.57 5.46 -12.24
N PHE A 133 -13.75 6.46 -11.96
CA PHE A 133 -14.22 7.77 -11.52
C PHE A 133 -13.39 8.89 -12.13
N THR A 134 -13.93 10.10 -12.12
CA THR A 134 -13.23 11.32 -12.51
C THR A 134 -13.39 12.40 -11.46
N LEU A 135 -12.44 13.32 -11.43
CA LEU A 135 -12.38 14.45 -10.51
C LEU A 135 -12.52 15.76 -11.28
N THR A 136 -13.02 16.77 -10.60
CA THR A 136 -12.99 18.16 -11.07
C THR A 136 -12.43 19.07 -9.99
N ASP A 137 -11.96 20.26 -10.35
CA ASP A 137 -11.39 21.25 -9.45
C ASP A 137 -12.09 22.60 -9.55
N ALA A 138 -11.59 23.61 -8.78
CA ALA A 138 -12.13 24.96 -8.74
C ALA A 138 -12.13 25.69 -10.09
N LYS A 139 -11.35 25.23 -11.06
CA LYS A 139 -11.25 25.81 -12.40
C LYS A 139 -11.98 24.99 -13.48
N GLY A 140 -12.74 23.97 -13.05
CA GLY A 140 -13.48 23.11 -13.96
C GLY A 140 -12.60 22.16 -14.77
N GLN A 141 -11.32 21.99 -14.41
CA GLN A 141 -10.48 20.97 -15.01
C GLN A 141 -10.99 19.59 -14.61
N VAL A 142 -10.87 18.63 -15.52
CA VAL A 142 -11.29 17.25 -15.29
C VAL A 142 -10.06 16.36 -15.34
N SER A 143 -9.96 15.43 -14.38
CA SER A 143 -8.88 14.43 -14.35
C SER A 143 -9.01 13.45 -15.52
N GLN A 144 -7.94 12.70 -15.78
CA GLN A 144 -8.07 11.45 -16.53
C GLN A 144 -9.04 10.51 -15.80
N THR A 145 -9.60 9.55 -16.53
CA THR A 145 -10.44 8.51 -15.96
C THR A 145 -9.57 7.59 -15.10
N ILE A 146 -9.88 7.51 -13.82
CA ILE A 146 -9.16 6.65 -12.87
C ILE A 146 -9.92 5.33 -12.78
N HIS A 147 -9.31 4.28 -13.31
CA HIS A 147 -9.87 2.94 -13.29
C HIS A 147 -9.71 2.30 -11.92
N VAL A 148 -10.76 1.63 -11.45
CA VAL A 148 -10.79 0.94 -10.16
C VAL A 148 -11.20 -0.51 -10.38
N LYS A 149 -10.39 -1.42 -9.84
CA LYS A 149 -10.69 -2.84 -9.81
C LYS A 149 -10.77 -3.30 -8.35
N ILE A 150 -11.91 -3.87 -7.99
CA ILE A 150 -12.10 -4.56 -6.72
C ILE A 150 -11.99 -6.06 -7.02
N ALA A 151 -10.96 -6.70 -6.48
CA ALA A 151 -10.78 -8.13 -6.65
C ALA A 151 -11.95 -8.89 -6.01
N PRO A 152 -12.40 -10.00 -6.62
CA PRO A 152 -13.41 -10.84 -5.99
C PRO A 152 -12.86 -11.39 -4.68
N GLU A 153 -13.74 -11.53 -3.70
CA GLU A 153 -13.40 -12.27 -2.50
C GLU A 153 -12.91 -13.66 -2.90
N LYS A 154 -11.72 -14.04 -2.45
CA LYS A 154 -11.14 -15.32 -2.80
C LYS A 154 -12.08 -16.43 -2.27
N ARG A 155 -12.59 -17.25 -3.16
CA ARG A 155 -13.62 -18.27 -2.83
C ARG A 155 -13.01 -19.56 -2.33
N TRP A 156 -11.74 -19.82 -2.67
CA TRP A 156 -11.06 -21.06 -2.36
C TRP A 156 -9.96 -20.81 -1.33
N TYR A 157 -9.78 -21.75 -0.45
CA TYR A 157 -8.73 -21.78 0.55
C TYR A 157 -8.49 -23.22 0.97
N MET A 158 -7.30 -23.53 1.45
CA MET A 158 -7.01 -24.80 2.07
C MET A 158 -7.45 -24.76 3.53
N ASN A 159 -8.44 -25.58 3.88
CA ASN A 159 -8.84 -25.77 5.27
C ASN A 159 -7.89 -26.79 5.90
N LEU A 160 -7.11 -26.36 6.89
CA LEU A 160 -6.15 -27.23 7.60
C LEU A 160 -6.81 -28.03 8.72
N GLY A 161 -7.84 -27.48 9.38
CA GLY A 161 -8.71 -28.19 10.31
C GLY A 161 -8.00 -28.98 11.41
N LYS A 162 -6.78 -28.61 11.82
CA LYS A 162 -5.92 -29.33 12.77
C LYS A 162 -5.35 -30.67 12.27
N GLU A 163 -5.50 -31.01 11.00
CA GLU A 163 -5.12 -32.32 10.46
C GLU A 163 -4.19 -32.22 9.26
N TYR A 164 -4.24 -31.12 8.54
CA TYR A 164 -3.52 -30.93 7.29
C TYR A 164 -2.45 -29.85 7.40
N ALA A 165 -1.46 -29.93 6.54
CA ALA A 165 -0.39 -28.94 6.43
C ALA A 165 0.19 -28.96 5.01
N VAL A 166 0.94 -27.92 4.70
CA VAL A 166 1.75 -27.83 3.49
C VAL A 166 3.21 -27.85 3.90
N TRP A 167 4.05 -28.52 3.15
CA TRP A 167 5.50 -28.45 3.36
C TRP A 167 6.25 -28.46 2.03
N THR A 168 7.50 -28.06 2.07
CA THR A 168 8.42 -28.12 0.93
C THR A 168 9.83 -28.50 1.37
N HIS A 169 10.52 -29.25 0.54
CA HIS A 169 11.92 -29.64 0.69
C HIS A 169 12.79 -28.82 -0.25
N PHE A 170 13.38 -27.74 0.21
CA PHE A 170 14.25 -26.92 -0.65
C PHE A 170 15.47 -27.67 -1.15
N ALA A 171 16.02 -28.62 -0.36
CA ALA A 171 17.15 -29.42 -0.77
C ALA A 171 16.86 -30.30 -2.01
N GLU A 172 15.60 -30.70 -2.20
CA GLU A 172 15.16 -31.61 -3.27
C GLU A 172 14.53 -30.88 -4.45
N MET A 173 14.27 -29.57 -4.31
CA MET A 173 13.69 -28.78 -5.38
C MET A 173 14.68 -28.59 -6.52
N THR A 174 14.17 -28.72 -7.75
CA THR A 174 14.93 -28.54 -9.00
C THR A 174 14.21 -27.55 -9.91
N GLY A 175 14.96 -26.87 -10.75
CA GLY A 175 14.45 -25.89 -11.70
C GLY A 175 15.47 -24.79 -11.96
N GLU A 176 15.52 -24.27 -13.17
CA GLU A 176 16.56 -23.32 -13.60
C GLU A 176 16.67 -22.11 -12.65
N GLY A 177 15.55 -21.50 -12.27
CA GLY A 177 15.54 -20.38 -11.33
C GLY A 177 15.97 -20.75 -9.92
N LEU A 178 15.62 -21.95 -9.45
CA LEU A 178 15.97 -22.43 -8.11
C LEU A 178 17.46 -22.80 -8.01
N GLU A 179 18.04 -23.37 -9.05
CA GLU A 179 19.48 -23.66 -9.08
C GLU A 179 20.32 -22.38 -9.01
N ALA A 180 19.90 -21.32 -9.68
CA ALA A 180 20.56 -20.01 -9.58
C ALA A 180 20.51 -19.47 -8.14
N VAL A 181 19.36 -19.49 -7.49
CA VAL A 181 19.22 -19.08 -6.08
C VAL A 181 20.03 -19.99 -5.15
N LYS A 182 20.03 -21.29 -5.37
CA LYS A 182 20.81 -22.27 -4.59
C LYS A 182 22.31 -21.99 -4.65
N VAL A 183 22.82 -21.63 -5.82
CA VAL A 183 24.23 -21.24 -5.99
C VAL A 183 24.51 -19.91 -5.30
N GLU A 184 23.68 -18.89 -5.53
CA GLU A 184 23.84 -17.56 -4.96
C GLU A 184 23.79 -17.58 -3.43
N THR A 185 22.91 -18.40 -2.86
CA THR A 185 22.68 -18.47 -1.41
C THR A 185 23.44 -19.60 -0.72
N ASN A 186 24.37 -20.25 -1.41
CA ASN A 186 25.12 -21.38 -0.87
C ASN A 186 24.22 -22.47 -0.25
N GLY A 187 23.24 -22.95 -1.02
CA GLY A 187 22.33 -24.01 -0.59
C GLY A 187 21.12 -23.51 0.19
N PHE A 188 20.55 -22.40 -0.20
CA PHE A 188 19.39 -21.76 0.45
C PHE A 188 19.65 -21.24 1.88
N LYS A 189 20.85 -20.73 2.13
CA LYS A 189 21.22 -19.99 3.34
C LYS A 189 21.00 -18.51 3.13
N LEU A 190 19.93 -17.98 3.68
CA LEU A 190 19.43 -16.66 3.39
C LEU A 190 19.87 -15.64 4.45
N LYS A 191 20.60 -14.61 4.03
CA LYS A 191 20.94 -13.46 4.90
C LYS A 191 19.76 -12.47 5.03
N LYS A 192 18.88 -12.45 4.04
CA LYS A 192 17.63 -11.70 4.02
C LYS A 192 16.50 -12.63 3.61
N MET A 193 15.36 -12.47 4.24
CA MET A 193 14.22 -13.33 3.97
C MET A 193 12.92 -12.63 4.34
N THR A 194 11.86 -12.94 3.62
CA THR A 194 10.50 -12.65 4.07
C THR A 194 9.64 -13.89 3.94
N TRP A 195 8.88 -14.20 4.99
CA TRP A 195 7.78 -15.15 4.95
C TRP A 195 6.47 -14.39 4.99
N GLU A 196 5.55 -14.76 4.12
CA GLU A 196 4.18 -14.21 4.12
C GLU A 196 3.17 -15.36 4.17
N LEU A 197 2.11 -15.16 4.93
CA LEU A 197 1.01 -16.10 5.07
C LEU A 197 -0.31 -15.33 5.13
N VAL A 198 -1.23 -15.64 4.23
CA VAL A 198 -2.63 -15.20 4.33
C VAL A 198 -3.43 -16.33 4.93
N ALA A 199 -3.80 -16.18 6.20
CA ALA A 199 -4.45 -17.23 6.98
C ALA A 199 -5.65 -16.72 7.76
N ARG A 200 -6.59 -17.62 8.03
CA ARG A 200 -7.64 -17.47 9.03
C ARG A 200 -7.36 -18.45 10.17
N ILE A 201 -7.25 -17.93 11.36
CA ILE A 201 -6.99 -18.70 12.55
C ILE A 201 -8.30 -18.83 13.32
N ASP A 202 -8.82 -20.04 13.45
CA ASP A 202 -10.16 -20.29 13.98
C ASP A 202 -10.14 -20.69 15.45
N GLY A 203 -9.02 -21.22 15.94
CA GLY A 203 -8.89 -21.68 17.33
C GLY A 203 -7.65 -21.15 18.06
N THR A 204 -7.70 -21.23 19.40
CA THR A 204 -6.63 -20.81 20.31
C THR A 204 -5.89 -22.00 20.90
N ASN A 205 -5.53 -22.97 20.11
CA ASN A 205 -4.72 -24.09 20.57
C ASN A 205 -3.39 -23.60 21.14
N TRP A 206 -2.90 -24.31 22.14
CA TRP A 206 -1.73 -23.92 22.92
C TRP A 206 -0.48 -23.62 22.07
N LEU A 207 -0.26 -24.19 20.97
CA LEU A 207 0.80 -23.85 20.00
C LEU A 207 0.34 -24.25 18.62
N GLN A 208 0.34 -23.31 17.71
CA GLN A 208 0.00 -23.55 16.33
C GLN A 208 1.12 -23.01 15.45
N THR A 209 1.65 -23.85 14.59
CA THR A 209 2.66 -23.43 13.65
C THR A 209 2.02 -22.66 12.50
N PHE A 210 2.47 -21.45 12.27
CA PHE A 210 2.12 -20.68 11.09
C PHE A 210 3.02 -21.09 9.93
N MET A 211 4.32 -20.92 10.09
CA MET A 211 5.30 -21.24 9.06
C MET A 211 6.68 -21.44 9.68
N GLY A 212 7.45 -22.39 9.16
CA GLY A 212 8.85 -22.53 9.55
C GLY A 212 9.35 -23.97 9.66
N LYS A 213 10.44 -24.09 10.39
CA LYS A 213 11.17 -25.33 10.64
C LYS A 213 11.26 -25.58 12.14
N GLU A 214 10.52 -26.56 12.62
CA GLU A 214 10.55 -26.93 14.03
C GLU A 214 11.97 -27.31 14.47
N GLY A 215 12.35 -26.84 15.66
CA GLY A 215 13.69 -27.05 16.20
C GLY A 215 14.80 -26.20 15.58
N TYR A 216 14.48 -25.35 14.61
CA TYR A 216 15.47 -24.49 13.98
C TYR A 216 15.02 -23.01 13.89
N PHE A 217 13.95 -22.70 13.16
CA PHE A 217 13.43 -21.34 13.00
C PHE A 217 11.95 -21.40 12.63
N ILE A 218 11.06 -20.96 13.51
CA ILE A 218 9.63 -21.15 13.35
C ILE A 218 8.82 -19.97 13.88
N LEU A 219 7.86 -19.53 13.07
CA LEU A 219 6.81 -18.60 13.50
C LEU A 219 5.58 -19.41 13.89
N ARG A 220 5.15 -19.23 15.12
CA ARG A 220 4.00 -19.93 15.69
C ARG A 220 3.14 -18.99 16.52
N GLY A 221 1.92 -19.39 16.80
CA GLY A 221 1.00 -18.65 17.63
C GLY A 221 0.24 -19.56 18.57
N GLY A 222 -0.54 -18.96 19.46
CA GLY A 222 -1.36 -19.69 20.37
C GLY A 222 -1.71 -18.89 21.62
N ASP A 223 -2.30 -19.59 22.54
CA ASP A 223 -2.66 -19.07 23.83
C ASP A 223 -1.74 -19.67 24.89
N TRP A 224 -0.92 -18.81 25.48
CA TRP A 224 0.02 -19.20 26.53
C TRP A 224 -0.57 -19.08 27.93
N GLU A 225 -1.69 -18.37 28.07
CA GLU A 225 -2.28 -18.02 29.35
C GLU A 225 -3.81 -18.11 29.31
N ASN A 226 -4.35 -19.32 29.21
CA ASN A 226 -5.79 -19.58 29.40
C ASN A 226 -6.71 -18.64 28.59
N ASN A 227 -6.63 -18.66 27.27
CA ASN A 227 -7.47 -17.92 26.32
C ASN A 227 -7.33 -16.39 26.32
N LYS A 228 -6.22 -15.84 26.83
CA LYS A 228 -5.96 -14.40 26.75
C LYS A 228 -5.08 -14.02 25.57
N GLY A 229 -4.52 -14.98 24.83
CA GLY A 229 -3.32 -14.81 24.10
C GLY A 229 -3.45 -14.19 22.75
N ARG A 230 -3.77 -14.95 21.75
CA ARG A 230 -3.58 -14.52 20.35
C ARG A 230 -2.23 -13.84 20.14
N GLN A 231 -1.20 -14.43 20.75
CA GLN A 231 0.18 -14.01 20.63
C GLN A 231 0.86 -14.76 19.51
N MET A 232 1.85 -14.13 18.89
CA MET A 232 2.76 -14.78 17.97
C MET A 232 4.12 -14.92 18.62
N GLU A 233 4.80 -16.02 18.32
CA GLU A 233 6.13 -16.31 18.83
C GLU A 233 7.05 -16.73 17.69
N LEU A 234 8.23 -16.10 17.63
CA LEU A 234 9.34 -16.53 16.79
C LEU A 234 10.32 -17.30 17.66
N VAL A 235 10.59 -18.54 17.27
CA VAL A 235 11.47 -19.45 18.04
C VAL A 235 12.57 -19.97 17.14
N GLY A 236 13.78 -19.94 17.66
CA GLY A 236 14.96 -20.49 17.01
C GLY A 236 15.43 -21.81 17.65
N ILE A 237 16.63 -22.21 17.27
CA ILE A 237 17.25 -23.46 17.69
C ILE A 237 17.39 -23.51 19.23
N ASP A 238 17.04 -24.63 19.81
CA ASP A 238 17.12 -24.89 21.27
C ASP A 238 16.46 -23.83 22.15
N ASP A 239 15.39 -23.19 21.63
CA ASP A 239 14.74 -22.02 22.30
C ASP A 239 15.70 -20.84 22.60
N LYS A 240 16.88 -20.79 21.97
CA LYS A 240 17.83 -19.70 22.17
C LYS A 240 17.41 -18.39 21.52
N LEU A 241 16.58 -18.43 20.49
CA LEU A 241 15.80 -17.30 20.01
C LEU A 241 14.35 -17.50 20.44
N LYS A 242 13.80 -16.53 21.17
CA LYS A 242 12.41 -16.60 21.61
C LYS A 242 11.84 -15.20 21.76
N LEU A 243 11.20 -14.72 20.71
CA LEU A 243 10.50 -13.44 20.69
C LEU A 243 9.01 -13.67 20.72
N ARG A 244 8.27 -12.89 21.48
CA ARG A 244 6.82 -13.00 21.60
C ARG A 244 6.17 -11.62 21.46
N THR A 245 5.05 -11.55 20.77
CA THR A 245 4.23 -10.34 20.69
C THR A 245 3.42 -10.14 21.96
N GLY A 246 2.87 -8.95 22.15
CA GLY A 246 1.79 -8.71 23.09
C GLY A 246 0.51 -9.49 22.71
N HIS A 247 -0.50 -9.40 23.57
CA HIS A 247 -1.81 -10.00 23.35
C HIS A 247 -2.55 -9.35 22.18
N GLY A 248 -3.37 -10.12 21.50
CA GLY A 248 -4.23 -9.61 20.43
C GLY A 248 -3.52 -9.30 19.11
N ALA A 249 -2.36 -9.92 18.85
CA ALA A 249 -1.62 -9.74 17.62
C ALA A 249 -2.42 -10.12 16.35
N PHE A 250 -3.43 -10.98 16.46
CA PHE A 250 -4.34 -11.36 15.39
C PHE A 250 -5.77 -11.57 15.93
N GLU A 251 -6.77 -11.61 15.05
CA GLU A 251 -8.17 -11.86 15.42
C GLU A 251 -8.62 -13.24 14.95
N LEU A 252 -9.33 -13.97 15.84
CA LEU A 252 -9.87 -15.29 15.52
C LEU A 252 -11.02 -15.18 14.49
N GLY A 253 -11.09 -16.16 13.60
CA GLY A 253 -12.11 -16.26 12.58
C GLY A 253 -12.01 -15.21 11.46
N LYS A 254 -10.99 -14.36 11.50
CA LYS A 254 -10.75 -13.37 10.45
C LYS A 254 -9.50 -13.69 9.65
N TRP A 255 -9.59 -13.44 8.35
CA TRP A 255 -8.44 -13.51 7.48
C TRP A 255 -7.43 -12.43 7.86
N SER A 256 -6.18 -12.81 7.96
CA SER A 256 -5.06 -11.92 8.26
C SER A 256 -3.90 -12.21 7.32
N HIS A 257 -3.24 -11.16 6.86
CA HIS A 257 -1.93 -11.25 6.23
C HIS A 257 -0.87 -11.13 7.34
N ILE A 258 -0.04 -12.13 7.46
CA ILE A 258 1.05 -12.21 8.44
C ILE A 258 2.35 -12.24 7.65
N ALA A 259 3.30 -11.36 7.97
CA ALA A 259 4.60 -11.33 7.33
C ALA A 259 5.72 -11.21 8.37
N LEU A 260 6.72 -12.07 8.24
CA LEU A 260 7.97 -12.03 8.99
C LEU A 260 9.11 -11.63 8.06
N VAL A 261 9.68 -10.47 8.28
CA VAL A 261 10.85 -9.96 7.54
C VAL A 261 12.09 -10.17 8.40
N VAL A 262 13.10 -10.83 7.84
CA VAL A 262 14.35 -11.16 8.53
C VAL A 262 15.52 -10.53 7.79
N ASP A 263 16.30 -9.72 8.51
CA ASP A 263 17.56 -9.14 8.03
C ASP A 263 18.71 -9.55 8.97
N CYS A 264 19.43 -10.61 8.61
CA CYS A 264 20.54 -11.14 9.37
C CYS A 264 21.78 -10.23 9.37
N SER A 265 21.79 -9.12 8.62
CA SER A 265 22.84 -8.11 8.74
C SER A 265 22.73 -7.27 10.03
N LYS A 266 21.60 -7.32 10.71
CA LYS A 266 21.36 -6.68 12.00
C LYS A 266 21.85 -7.55 13.14
N GLY A 267 22.40 -6.95 14.18
CA GLY A 267 22.85 -7.67 15.37
C GLY A 267 21.71 -8.14 16.26
N LYS A 268 22.02 -9.05 17.19
CA LYS A 268 21.06 -9.60 18.14
C LYS A 268 20.40 -8.54 19.05
N ASP A 269 21.11 -7.46 19.34
CA ASP A 269 20.61 -6.38 20.20
C ASP A 269 19.56 -5.52 19.47
N ASP A 270 19.56 -5.56 18.13
CA ASP A 270 18.58 -4.90 17.24
C ASP A 270 17.49 -5.86 16.77
N TYR A 271 17.05 -6.78 17.61
CA TYR A 271 16.11 -7.84 17.21
C TYR A 271 14.79 -7.33 16.63
N ASN A 272 14.31 -6.14 16.99
CA ASN A 272 13.14 -5.51 16.37
C ASN A 272 13.40 -5.03 14.93
N GLU A 273 14.64 -4.74 14.59
CA GLU A 273 15.03 -4.42 13.21
C GLU A 273 15.43 -5.66 12.42
N LYS A 274 15.99 -6.67 13.11
CA LYS A 274 16.38 -7.94 12.52
C LYS A 274 15.19 -8.83 12.17
N TYR A 275 14.18 -8.88 13.02
CA TYR A 275 12.99 -9.73 12.88
C TYR A 275 11.74 -8.87 12.96
N LYS A 276 11.29 -8.30 11.83
CA LYS A 276 10.09 -7.47 11.80
C LYS A 276 8.87 -8.34 11.51
N LEU A 277 7.88 -8.26 12.38
CA LEU A 277 6.60 -8.93 12.19
C LEU A 277 5.55 -7.91 11.78
N TYR A 278 4.78 -8.25 10.75
CA TYR A 278 3.67 -7.44 10.28
C TYR A 278 2.37 -8.24 10.30
N VAL A 279 1.29 -7.60 10.69
CA VAL A 279 -0.07 -8.14 10.59
C VAL A 279 -0.95 -7.12 9.88
N ASN A 280 -1.54 -7.52 8.76
CA ASN A 280 -2.36 -6.65 7.92
C ASN A 280 -1.65 -5.34 7.54
N GLY A 281 -0.36 -5.45 7.18
CA GLY A 281 0.48 -4.33 6.78
C GLY A 281 0.92 -3.40 7.90
N LYS A 282 0.64 -3.72 9.17
CA LYS A 282 1.11 -2.95 10.33
C LYS A 282 2.18 -3.74 11.08
N GLN A 283 3.28 -3.09 11.41
CA GLN A 283 4.32 -3.72 12.21
C GLN A 283 3.81 -3.98 13.64
N VAL A 284 4.00 -5.21 14.10
CA VAL A 284 3.73 -5.65 15.48
C VAL A 284 5.06 -5.77 16.20
N LYS A 285 5.19 -5.12 17.34
CA LYS A 285 6.42 -5.16 18.13
C LYS A 285 6.48 -6.45 18.95
N TRP A 286 7.69 -6.95 19.11
CA TRP A 286 7.98 -8.00 20.08
C TRP A 286 7.94 -7.42 21.49
N ASP A 287 7.44 -8.20 22.44
CA ASP A 287 7.49 -7.88 23.85
C ASP A 287 8.93 -8.08 24.37
N ASP A 288 9.48 -7.10 25.08
CA ASP A 288 10.85 -7.10 25.60
C ASP A 288 11.13 -8.15 26.67
N SER A 289 10.12 -8.85 27.14
CA SER A 289 10.24 -9.75 28.31
C SER A 289 11.05 -11.03 28.05
N ARG A 290 11.37 -11.35 26.78
CA ARG A 290 12.09 -12.59 26.42
C ARG A 290 13.18 -12.34 25.37
N LYS A 291 14.30 -11.83 25.83
CA LYS A 291 15.52 -11.71 25.03
C LYS A 291 16.20 -13.06 24.85
N THR A 292 16.95 -13.17 23.79
CA THR A 292 17.61 -14.42 23.42
C THR A 292 19.10 -14.20 23.16
N ASP A 293 19.86 -15.28 23.33
CA ASP A 293 21.30 -15.29 23.10
C ASP A 293 21.69 -15.70 21.68
N MET A 294 20.69 -16.05 20.83
CA MET A 294 20.93 -16.50 19.46
C MET A 294 21.03 -15.33 18.49
N ASP A 295 22.09 -15.31 17.72
CA ASP A 295 22.30 -14.39 16.62
C ASP A 295 22.46 -15.16 15.30
N TYR A 296 21.40 -15.24 14.50
CA TYR A 296 21.47 -15.83 13.18
C TYR A 296 22.20 -14.90 12.21
N SER A 297 23.30 -15.37 11.65
CA SER A 297 23.98 -14.71 10.52
C SER A 297 23.32 -14.99 9.17
N GLU A 298 22.56 -16.08 9.10
CA GLU A 298 21.79 -16.55 7.95
C GLU A 298 20.70 -17.53 8.42
N ILE A 299 19.63 -17.67 7.66
CA ILE A 299 18.59 -18.68 7.87
C ILE A 299 18.76 -19.77 6.79
N ASP A 300 19.09 -20.95 7.23
CA ASP A 300 19.26 -22.10 6.34
C ASP A 300 17.92 -22.83 6.15
N LEU A 301 17.33 -22.73 4.97
CA LEU A 301 16.07 -23.41 4.65
C LEU A 301 16.21 -24.92 4.52
N CYS A 302 17.44 -25.45 4.50
CA CYS A 302 17.73 -26.87 4.48
C CYS A 302 18.16 -27.43 5.84
N ALA A 303 18.38 -26.60 6.86
CA ALA A 303 18.73 -27.04 8.21
C ALA A 303 17.56 -27.73 8.93
N GLY A 304 17.86 -28.44 10.02
CA GLY A 304 16.88 -29.08 10.90
C GLY A 304 16.85 -30.61 10.81
N ASN A 305 16.19 -31.20 11.80
CA ASN A 305 16.22 -32.65 12.03
C ASN A 305 15.27 -33.45 11.14
N ASP A 306 14.41 -32.82 10.36
CA ASP A 306 13.38 -33.46 9.53
C ASP A 306 13.68 -33.43 8.02
N GLY A 307 14.94 -33.43 7.65
CA GLY A 307 15.37 -33.46 6.26
C GLY A 307 15.20 -32.15 5.51
N GLY A 308 15.14 -31.02 6.23
CA GLY A 308 15.09 -29.70 5.59
C GLY A 308 13.71 -29.22 5.14
N ARG A 309 12.64 -29.74 5.72
CA ARG A 309 11.28 -29.28 5.40
C ARG A 309 10.98 -27.92 5.98
N VAL A 310 10.44 -27.02 5.17
CA VAL A 310 9.71 -25.86 5.63
C VAL A 310 8.23 -26.24 5.68
N SER A 311 7.63 -26.15 6.84
CA SER A 311 6.21 -26.51 7.07
C SER A 311 5.34 -25.26 7.18
N ILE A 312 4.12 -25.34 6.68
CA ILE A 312 3.08 -24.35 6.80
C ILE A 312 1.88 -25.05 7.45
N GLY A 313 1.45 -24.56 8.61
CA GLY A 313 0.30 -25.08 9.31
C GLY A 313 0.56 -26.27 10.24
N ARG A 314 1.80 -26.72 10.41
CA ARG A 314 2.16 -27.73 11.44
C ARG A 314 3.62 -27.67 11.86
N ALA A 315 3.95 -28.28 12.97
CA ALA A 315 5.33 -28.64 13.31
C ALA A 315 5.78 -29.91 12.52
N SER A 316 7.07 -30.03 12.29
CA SER A 316 7.67 -31.17 11.56
C SER A 316 7.42 -32.51 12.21
N ASP A 317 7.24 -32.52 13.52
CA ASP A 317 6.97 -33.72 14.35
C ASP A 317 5.49 -34.17 14.35
N ASN A 318 4.71 -33.72 13.37
CA ASN A 318 3.28 -34.01 13.23
C ASN A 318 2.43 -33.53 14.43
N ARG A 319 2.84 -32.43 15.04
CA ARG A 319 2.13 -31.74 16.12
C ARG A 319 1.88 -30.27 15.76
N ARG A 320 1.18 -29.56 16.63
CA ARG A 320 0.97 -28.10 16.56
C ARG A 320 0.34 -27.66 15.24
N PHE A 321 -0.66 -28.41 14.82
CA PHE A 321 -1.43 -28.06 13.63
C PHE A 321 -2.15 -26.73 13.81
N LEU A 322 -2.20 -25.95 12.73
CA LEU A 322 -2.98 -24.73 12.64
C LEU A 322 -4.48 -25.08 12.61
N ASP A 323 -5.22 -24.55 13.58
CA ASP A 323 -6.67 -24.59 13.59
C ASP A 323 -7.18 -23.41 12.73
N GLY A 324 -7.38 -23.65 11.45
CA GLY A 324 -7.74 -22.59 10.53
C GLY A 324 -7.57 -22.94 9.07
N ALA A 325 -7.43 -21.94 8.26
CA ALA A 325 -7.31 -22.07 6.81
C ALA A 325 -6.25 -21.14 6.25
N ILE A 326 -5.68 -21.53 5.11
CA ILE A 326 -4.66 -20.77 4.38
C ILE A 326 -5.21 -20.41 2.99
N LEU A 327 -5.00 -19.18 2.59
CA LEU A 327 -5.31 -18.69 1.26
C LEU A 327 -4.07 -18.65 0.38
N GLU A 328 -2.95 -18.18 0.94
CA GLU A 328 -1.69 -18.06 0.22
C GLU A 328 -0.52 -18.06 1.20
N ALA A 329 0.61 -18.61 0.79
CA ALA A 329 1.90 -18.50 1.48
C ALA A 329 3.00 -18.15 0.48
N ARG A 330 4.01 -17.37 0.93
CA ARG A 330 5.14 -16.94 0.11
C ARG A 330 6.43 -16.95 0.90
N ILE A 331 7.53 -17.30 0.23
CA ILE A 331 8.88 -17.20 0.76
C ILE A 331 9.70 -16.36 -0.22
N TRP A 332 10.44 -15.40 0.33
CA TRP A 332 11.27 -14.46 -0.41
C TRP A 332 12.72 -14.52 0.08
N THR A 333 13.67 -14.34 -0.83
CA THR A 333 15.10 -14.19 -0.52
C THR A 333 15.51 -12.76 -0.19
N VAL A 334 14.57 -11.85 -0.09
CA VAL A 334 14.74 -10.41 0.16
C VAL A 334 13.90 -9.94 1.34
N CYS A 335 14.28 -8.82 1.93
CA CYS A 335 13.43 -8.10 2.88
C CYS A 335 12.39 -7.29 2.11
N ARG A 336 11.11 -7.66 2.23
CA ARG A 336 10.00 -6.87 1.68
C ARG A 336 9.79 -5.62 2.50
N THR A 337 9.56 -4.48 1.85
CA THR A 337 9.20 -3.23 2.54
C THR A 337 7.76 -3.24 3.02
N GLU A 338 7.43 -2.36 3.95
CA GLU A 338 6.06 -2.22 4.44
C GLU A 338 5.07 -1.86 3.32
N GLU A 339 5.48 -1.01 2.37
CA GLU A 339 4.70 -0.64 1.20
C GLU A 339 4.44 -1.85 0.30
N GLN A 340 5.47 -2.67 0.03
CA GLN A 340 5.35 -3.89 -0.75
C GLN A 340 4.42 -4.90 -0.06
N LEU A 341 4.56 -5.08 1.25
CA LEU A 341 3.69 -5.95 2.05
C LEU A 341 2.24 -5.49 2.02
N LYS A 342 1.99 -4.18 2.15
CA LYS A 342 0.63 -3.61 2.08
C LYS A 342 0.01 -3.75 0.70
N ALA A 343 0.78 -3.47 -0.35
CA ALA A 343 0.29 -3.53 -1.73
C ALA A 343 -0.07 -4.96 -2.16
N ASN A 344 0.64 -5.96 -1.63
CA ASN A 344 0.52 -7.36 -2.05
C ASN A 344 -0.05 -8.27 -0.94
N ALA A 345 -0.62 -7.71 0.12
CA ALA A 345 -1.03 -8.48 1.30
C ALA A 345 -1.99 -9.63 0.96
N TRP A 346 -3.00 -9.37 0.13
CA TRP A 346 -4.08 -10.31 -0.16
C TRP A 346 -3.92 -11.04 -1.48
N GLU A 347 -3.13 -10.49 -2.39
CA GLU A 347 -2.83 -11.02 -3.70
C GLU A 347 -1.50 -10.47 -4.19
N LEU A 348 -0.69 -11.30 -4.81
CA LEU A 348 0.55 -10.88 -5.42
C LEU A 348 0.28 -10.33 -6.82
N HIS A 349 0.49 -9.02 -6.99
CA HIS A 349 0.24 -8.31 -8.26
C HIS A 349 1.48 -8.10 -9.10
N GLU A 350 2.66 -8.28 -8.50
CA GLU A 350 3.92 -8.13 -9.21
C GLU A 350 4.08 -9.24 -10.25
N GLN A 351 4.33 -8.83 -11.48
CA GLN A 351 4.77 -9.75 -12.53
C GLN A 351 6.28 -9.95 -12.39
N ASN A 352 6.74 -11.20 -12.27
CA ASN A 352 8.16 -11.55 -12.04
C ASN A 352 8.74 -10.85 -10.80
N PRO A 353 8.19 -11.08 -9.62
CA PRO A 353 8.61 -10.41 -8.40
C PRO A 353 10.02 -10.84 -8.01
N GLU A 354 10.91 -9.86 -7.86
CA GLU A 354 12.29 -10.09 -7.46
C GLU A 354 12.37 -10.79 -6.10
N GLY A 355 13.15 -11.85 -6.03
CA GLY A 355 13.41 -12.59 -4.81
C GLY A 355 12.29 -13.52 -4.34
N LEU A 356 11.23 -13.73 -5.11
CA LEU A 356 10.23 -14.74 -4.77
C LEU A 356 10.83 -16.15 -4.97
N LEU A 357 11.00 -16.87 -3.86
CA LEU A 357 11.53 -18.23 -3.87
C LEU A 357 10.44 -19.28 -3.99
N GLY A 358 9.29 -19.08 -3.33
CA GLY A 358 8.17 -20.02 -3.37
C GLY A 358 6.84 -19.34 -3.13
N ARG A 359 5.79 -19.84 -3.81
CA ARG A 359 4.41 -19.38 -3.68
C ARG A 359 3.44 -20.54 -3.69
N TRP A 360 2.58 -20.60 -2.70
CA TRP A 360 1.48 -21.56 -2.60
C TRP A 360 0.18 -20.77 -2.60
N ASP A 361 -0.50 -20.74 -3.72
CA ASP A 361 -1.76 -20.01 -3.91
C ASP A 361 -2.93 -20.99 -4.02
N PHE A 362 -3.76 -21.03 -2.99
CA PHE A 362 -4.94 -21.89 -2.91
C PHE A 362 -6.22 -21.18 -3.40
N SER A 363 -6.12 -19.93 -3.83
CA SER A 363 -7.29 -19.12 -4.20
C SER A 363 -7.89 -19.48 -5.57
N ALA A 364 -7.14 -20.14 -6.43
CA ALA A 364 -7.56 -20.51 -7.78
C ALA A 364 -8.43 -21.80 -7.85
N GLY A 365 -8.70 -22.43 -6.72
CA GLY A 365 -9.42 -23.70 -6.63
C GLY A 365 -8.55 -24.84 -6.12
N ALA A 366 -9.06 -26.06 -6.12
CA ALA A 366 -8.32 -27.22 -5.67
C ALA A 366 -7.01 -27.34 -6.49
N PRO A 367 -5.86 -27.43 -5.86
CA PRO A 367 -4.62 -27.66 -6.60
C PRO A 367 -4.73 -28.98 -7.35
N THR A 368 -4.49 -28.93 -8.65
CA THR A 368 -4.47 -30.14 -9.51
C THR A 368 -3.18 -30.94 -9.33
N SER A 369 -2.23 -30.42 -8.55
CA SER A 369 -1.01 -31.11 -8.17
C SER A 369 -0.70 -30.83 -6.70
N TYR A 370 -0.62 -31.88 -5.92
CA TYR A 370 0.07 -31.83 -4.63
C TYR A 370 1.56 -31.78 -4.95
N ILE A 371 2.26 -30.79 -4.46
CA ILE A 371 3.71 -30.90 -4.35
C ILE A 371 3.92 -31.78 -3.12
N GLU A 372 4.12 -33.08 -3.36
CA GLU A 372 4.58 -34.03 -2.34
C GLU A 372 6.00 -33.71 -1.88
#